data_5a0b4b8efdafe3d6d3d6f9aa4e1445c9
#
_entry.id   5a0b4b8efdafe3d6d3d6f9aa4e1445c9
#
_cell.length_a   1.000
_cell.length_b   1.000
_cell.length_c   1.000
_cell.angle_alpha   90.00
_cell.angle_beta   90.00
_cell.angle_gamma   90.00
#
_symmetry.space_group_name_H-M   'P 1'
#
loop_
_entity.id
_entity.type
_entity.pdbx_description
1 polymer ?
#
loop_
_entity_poly.entity_id
_entity_poly.type
_entity_poly.pdbx_seq_one_letter_code
_entity_poly.pdbx_strand_id
1 'polypeptide(L)'
;MRIYTLLFFFISALTCHPLYAHTPASSYFLMQDSTSSLTSLNLPAKPKKTKELFQQNFSYMGIPFIVSGLIVKKQNQDFRTLRNRFQPTFHHEYDNYTQYVPLVTTWGMKLAGVESRSSWKELTVSNVFSAALMAGFVNTLKYTTKEMRPDNSSNNSFPSGHTATAFMCATILHKEYGMLSPWYSIGGYTLAGITGITRQLNNRHWIGDVLVGAGIGMISTDLGYFSSDLIFHKNATGTRSTHHFNRYDAPSFLSLNMGFATGPSTLRTADLYDTEEGTPLGMRLHTSTSTVVSAEGAYFFNAYIGLGGRLRVATVPVIADIPEENKKHFDLDNDLKEGAPVNMYLLDGLESDHLGMCDIDLGLYFSYPLSSRFLIGSKLLAGQRTNANFTLNSISRINPAIFDRQKVSQEAYDQFYKADVDYYIQQEGLSVQEMLQGTFIDEEFLHIRKSSTFKLGTGLSLAYRYKENAALRLYCDYDFASPRLTYDLKNSWADEEGNRKVRSYSKRTPMHNFTFGASIAFMF
;
A
#
# COMPACT_ATOMS: atom_id res chain seq x y z
N MET A 1 -10.19 2.93 -20.65
CA MET A 1 -10.92 1.78 -21.21
C MET A 1 -10.50 0.41 -20.62
N ARG A 2 -9.33 0.24 -20.00
CA ARG A 2 -8.88 -1.08 -19.45
C ARG A 2 -9.32 -1.38 -18.00
N ILE A 3 -9.79 -0.41 -17.24
CA ILE A 3 -10.27 -0.62 -15.85
C ILE A 3 -11.70 -1.16 -15.83
N TYR A 4 -12.53 -0.77 -16.80
CA TYR A 4 -13.92 -1.27 -16.91
C TYR A 4 -13.97 -2.77 -17.26
N THR A 5 -12.97 -3.29 -17.96
CA THR A 5 -12.88 -4.72 -18.30
C THR A 5 -12.57 -5.58 -17.06
N LEU A 6 -11.78 -5.08 -16.14
CA LEU A 6 -11.50 -5.77 -14.86
C LEU A 6 -12.70 -5.73 -13.91
N LEU A 7 -13.44 -4.63 -13.86
CA LEU A 7 -14.70 -4.54 -13.10
C LEU A 7 -15.78 -5.46 -13.67
N PHE A 8 -15.87 -5.58 -15.00
CA PHE A 8 -16.84 -6.46 -15.65
C PHE A 8 -16.54 -7.95 -15.39
N PHE A 9 -15.30 -8.36 -15.34
CA PHE A 9 -14.91 -9.72 -14.94
C PHE A 9 -15.20 -10.03 -13.47
N PHE A 10 -15.07 -9.05 -12.59
CA PHE A 10 -15.42 -9.22 -11.16
C PHE A 10 -16.94 -9.30 -10.94
N ILE A 11 -17.72 -8.52 -11.69
CA ILE A 11 -19.20 -8.54 -11.60
C ILE A 11 -19.76 -9.80 -12.24
N SER A 12 -19.19 -10.30 -13.34
CA SER A 12 -19.64 -11.55 -13.98
C SER A 12 -19.32 -12.80 -13.12
N ALA A 13 -18.27 -12.76 -12.31
CA ALA A 13 -17.99 -13.83 -11.34
C ALA A 13 -18.98 -13.86 -10.16
N LEU A 14 -19.65 -12.74 -9.86
CA LEU A 14 -20.66 -12.65 -8.81
C LEU A 14 -22.05 -13.15 -9.26
N THR A 15 -22.28 -13.34 -10.58
CA THR A 15 -23.56 -13.82 -11.12
C THR A 15 -23.58 -15.32 -11.42
N CYS A 16 -22.50 -16.06 -11.14
CA CYS A 16 -22.53 -17.51 -11.20
C CYS A 16 -23.46 -18.06 -10.11
N HIS A 17 -24.61 -18.56 -10.52
CA HIS A 17 -25.53 -19.33 -9.70
C HIS A 17 -24.79 -20.47 -8.95
N PRO A 18 -25.13 -20.72 -7.69
CA PRO A 18 -24.57 -21.86 -6.99
C PRO A 18 -25.03 -23.16 -7.66
N LEU A 19 -24.12 -23.82 -8.34
CA LEU A 19 -24.28 -25.23 -8.68
C LEU A 19 -24.28 -26.00 -7.35
N TYR A 20 -25.45 -26.43 -6.94
CA TYR A 20 -25.60 -27.39 -5.87
C TYR A 20 -24.88 -28.67 -6.26
N ALA A 21 -23.70 -28.88 -5.73
CA ALA A 21 -23.06 -30.17 -5.74
C ALA A 21 -23.76 -31.05 -4.68
N HIS A 22 -24.66 -31.91 -5.15
CA HIS A 22 -25.17 -33.00 -4.35
C HIS A 22 -23.99 -33.92 -4.00
N THR A 23 -23.53 -33.89 -2.77
CA THR A 23 -22.71 -34.96 -2.23
C THR A 23 -23.61 -36.17 -1.96
N PRO A 24 -23.26 -37.36 -2.46
CA PRO A 24 -24.03 -38.58 -2.10
C PRO A 24 -23.86 -38.85 -0.62
N ALA A 25 -24.97 -38.97 0.06
CA ALA A 25 -25.02 -39.40 1.45
C ALA A 25 -24.42 -40.80 1.58
N SER A 26 -23.24 -40.90 2.19
CA SER A 26 -22.68 -42.15 2.63
C SER A 26 -23.45 -42.64 3.85
N SER A 27 -24.25 -43.67 3.64
CA SER A 27 -24.95 -44.36 4.71
C SER A 27 -23.97 -45.10 5.61
N TYR A 28 -23.62 -44.51 6.74
CA TYR A 28 -22.99 -45.27 7.83
C TYR A 28 -24.09 -45.89 8.70
N PHE A 29 -24.08 -47.20 8.70
CA PHE A 29 -24.86 -48.06 9.53
C PHE A 29 -24.61 -47.75 11.02
N LEU A 30 -25.62 -47.25 11.71
CA LEU A 30 -25.60 -47.07 13.17
C LEU A 30 -25.71 -48.44 13.83
N MET A 31 -24.63 -48.92 14.42
CA MET A 31 -24.71 -49.91 15.50
C MET A 31 -25.23 -49.20 16.74
N GLN A 32 -26.42 -49.58 17.13
CA GLN A 32 -27.11 -49.12 18.31
C GLN A 32 -26.60 -49.92 19.51
N ASP A 33 -25.69 -49.33 20.29
CA ASP A 33 -25.39 -49.82 21.64
C ASP A 33 -26.34 -49.12 22.61
N SER A 34 -27.32 -49.91 23.05
CA SER A 34 -28.24 -49.59 24.12
C SER A 34 -27.60 -49.85 25.47
N THR A 35 -27.07 -48.78 26.10
CA THR A 35 -26.96 -48.78 27.58
C THR A 35 -26.97 -47.35 28.13
N SER A 36 -27.88 -47.21 29.13
CA SER A 36 -27.97 -46.15 30.14
C SER A 36 -28.51 -44.78 29.73
N SER A 37 -29.83 -44.67 29.90
CA SER A 37 -30.54 -43.45 30.23
C SER A 37 -29.99 -42.84 31.54
N LEU A 38 -29.02 -41.97 31.45
CA LEU A 38 -28.78 -40.97 32.48
C LEU A 38 -29.46 -39.70 32.04
N THR A 39 -30.60 -39.41 32.63
CA THR A 39 -31.28 -38.11 32.64
C THR A 39 -30.25 -37.04 32.91
N SER A 40 -29.80 -36.35 31.85
CA SER A 40 -29.08 -35.11 32.00
C SER A 40 -30.04 -34.09 32.60
N LEU A 41 -29.92 -33.86 33.90
CA LEU A 41 -30.47 -32.68 34.56
C LEU A 41 -30.03 -31.47 33.77
N ASN A 42 -30.97 -30.84 33.09
CA ASN A 42 -30.80 -29.51 32.48
C ASN A 42 -30.53 -28.50 33.62
N LEU A 43 -29.32 -28.48 34.11
CA LEU A 43 -28.88 -27.37 34.94
C LEU A 43 -28.94 -26.10 34.10
N PRO A 44 -29.62 -25.05 34.55
CA PRO A 44 -29.64 -23.79 33.84
C PRO A 44 -28.21 -23.33 33.58
N ALA A 45 -27.86 -23.08 32.32
CA ALA A 45 -26.53 -22.67 31.94
C ALA A 45 -26.15 -21.43 32.77
N LYS A 46 -25.06 -21.51 33.56
CA LYS A 46 -24.55 -20.38 34.32
C LYS A 46 -24.41 -19.18 33.36
N PRO A 47 -24.91 -17.99 33.74
CA PRO A 47 -24.79 -16.80 32.89
C PRO A 47 -23.31 -16.58 32.59
N LYS A 48 -22.93 -16.60 31.33
CA LYS A 48 -21.56 -16.41 30.89
C LYS A 48 -21.12 -14.99 31.21
N LYS A 49 -19.94 -14.88 31.83
CA LYS A 49 -19.36 -13.61 32.26
C LYS A 49 -19.19 -12.68 31.04
N THR A 50 -19.42 -11.39 31.23
CA THR A 50 -19.23 -10.30 30.27
C THR A 50 -17.92 -10.44 29.44
N LYS A 51 -16.86 -10.96 30.06
CA LYS A 51 -15.58 -11.24 29.40
C LYS A 51 -15.70 -12.25 28.23
N GLU A 52 -16.48 -13.31 28.38
CA GLU A 52 -16.67 -14.32 27.33
C GLU A 52 -17.48 -13.75 26.16
N LEU A 53 -18.50 -12.92 26.46
CA LEU A 53 -19.28 -12.24 25.44
C LEU A 53 -18.42 -11.22 24.66
N PHE A 54 -17.54 -10.48 25.35
CA PHE A 54 -16.60 -9.60 24.69
C PHE A 54 -15.65 -10.37 23.77
N GLN A 55 -15.05 -11.46 24.24
CA GLN A 55 -14.15 -12.29 23.45
C GLN A 55 -14.84 -12.91 22.21
N GLN A 56 -16.14 -13.20 22.31
CA GLN A 56 -16.91 -13.72 21.18
C GLN A 56 -17.13 -12.64 20.10
N ASN A 57 -17.44 -11.42 20.51
CA ASN A 57 -17.76 -10.33 19.58
C ASN A 57 -16.56 -9.57 19.03
N PHE A 58 -15.47 -9.46 19.81
CA PHE A 58 -14.32 -8.67 19.43
C PHE A 58 -13.33 -9.46 18.58
N SER A 59 -13.18 -9.05 17.32
CA SER A 59 -12.34 -9.77 16.34
C SER A 59 -10.85 -9.50 16.50
N TYR A 60 -10.47 -8.41 17.14
CA TYR A 60 -9.11 -7.85 17.24
C TYR A 60 -8.49 -7.41 15.90
N MET A 61 -9.21 -7.56 14.77
CA MET A 61 -8.69 -7.28 13.44
C MET A 61 -8.40 -5.80 13.19
N GLY A 62 -9.15 -4.91 13.82
CA GLY A 62 -8.96 -3.46 13.68
C GLY A 62 -7.67 -2.93 14.32
N ILE A 63 -7.16 -3.60 15.39
CA ILE A 63 -5.96 -3.15 16.10
C ILE A 63 -4.73 -3.09 15.19
N PRO A 64 -4.39 -4.18 14.47
CA PRO A 64 -3.26 -4.17 13.57
C PRO A 64 -3.39 -3.14 12.42
N PHE A 65 -4.60 -2.87 11.93
CA PHE A 65 -4.81 -1.81 10.93
C PHE A 65 -4.46 -0.44 11.50
N ILE A 66 -4.87 -0.13 12.75
CA ILE A 66 -4.50 1.11 13.43
C ILE A 66 -2.98 1.19 13.61
N VAL A 67 -2.36 0.13 14.14
CA VAL A 67 -0.90 0.10 14.36
C VAL A 67 -0.15 0.29 13.05
N SER A 68 -0.55 -0.42 12.00
CA SER A 68 0.04 -0.29 10.67
C SER A 68 -0.08 1.12 10.12
N GLY A 69 -1.26 1.73 10.26
CA GLY A 69 -1.50 3.10 9.82
C GLY A 69 -0.62 4.12 10.54
N LEU A 70 -0.42 3.96 11.84
CA LEU A 70 0.47 4.82 12.62
C LEU A 70 1.94 4.65 12.25
N ILE A 71 2.39 3.43 11.93
CA ILE A 71 3.76 3.16 11.47
C ILE A 71 3.99 3.81 10.10
N VAL A 72 3.08 3.58 9.13
CA VAL A 72 3.22 4.08 7.74
C VAL A 72 3.05 5.60 7.66
N LYS A 73 2.47 6.23 8.68
CA LYS A 73 2.27 7.68 8.70
C LYS A 73 3.56 8.47 8.43
N LYS A 74 4.72 7.96 8.84
CA LYS A 74 6.03 8.57 8.57
C LYS A 74 6.40 8.58 7.07
N GLN A 75 5.85 7.65 6.27
CA GLN A 75 6.07 7.54 4.82
C GLN A 75 4.90 8.10 3.99
N ASN A 76 3.98 8.84 4.59
CA ASN A 76 2.81 9.39 3.90
C ASN A 76 3.18 10.19 2.64
N GLN A 77 4.24 11.00 2.70
CA GLN A 77 4.71 11.81 1.57
C GLN A 77 5.24 10.94 0.43
N ASP A 78 5.99 9.89 0.73
CA ASP A 78 6.55 8.97 -0.26
C ASP A 78 5.43 8.28 -1.05
N PHE A 79 4.40 7.80 -0.36
CA PHE A 79 3.23 7.19 -1.00
C PHE A 79 2.39 8.20 -1.81
N ARG A 80 2.31 9.47 -1.39
CA ARG A 80 1.68 10.53 -2.16
C ARG A 80 2.46 10.82 -3.45
N THR A 81 3.77 10.98 -3.34
CA THR A 81 4.65 11.20 -4.50
C THR A 81 4.52 10.06 -5.49
N LEU A 82 4.51 8.81 -5.00
CA LEU A 82 4.30 7.63 -5.80
C LEU A 82 2.93 7.67 -6.51
N ARG A 83 1.85 7.97 -5.80
CA ARG A 83 0.51 8.13 -6.37
C ARG A 83 0.51 9.18 -7.49
N ASN A 84 1.11 10.35 -7.25
CA ASN A 84 1.13 11.43 -8.23
C ASN A 84 1.88 11.04 -9.51
N ARG A 85 2.88 10.17 -9.43
CA ARG A 85 3.61 9.66 -10.58
C ARG A 85 2.84 8.61 -11.38
N PHE A 86 2.07 7.74 -10.69
CA PHE A 86 1.31 6.70 -11.37
C PHE A 86 -0.01 7.21 -11.94
N GLN A 87 -0.72 8.06 -11.19
CA GLN A 87 -2.08 8.50 -11.50
C GLN A 87 -2.32 9.96 -11.09
N PRO A 88 -1.65 10.95 -11.74
CA PRO A 88 -1.73 12.36 -11.34
C PRO A 88 -3.13 12.93 -11.46
N THR A 89 -3.89 12.50 -12.47
CA THR A 89 -5.22 13.03 -12.83
C THR A 89 -6.39 12.20 -12.30
N PHE A 90 -6.13 11.22 -11.42
CA PHE A 90 -7.21 10.37 -10.91
C PHE A 90 -8.16 11.18 -10.01
N HIS A 91 -9.42 11.26 -10.43
CA HIS A 91 -10.50 11.90 -9.68
C HIS A 91 -11.82 11.18 -9.95
N HIS A 92 -12.37 10.50 -8.95
CA HIS A 92 -13.63 9.77 -9.04
C HIS A 92 -14.42 9.88 -7.74
N GLU A 93 -15.74 9.94 -7.84
CA GLU A 93 -16.63 10.13 -6.70
C GLU A 93 -17.42 8.87 -6.30
N TYR A 94 -17.18 7.74 -6.95
CA TYR A 94 -17.92 6.50 -6.65
C TYR A 94 -17.69 5.97 -5.23
N ASP A 95 -16.61 6.37 -4.58
CA ASP A 95 -16.29 6.05 -3.19
C ASP A 95 -17.30 6.65 -2.19
N ASN A 96 -18.00 7.71 -2.57
CA ASN A 96 -19.09 8.28 -1.79
C ASN A 96 -20.28 7.30 -1.66
N TYR A 97 -20.45 6.39 -2.61
CA TYR A 97 -21.56 5.41 -2.66
C TYR A 97 -21.09 4.01 -2.26
N THR A 98 -19.93 3.57 -2.73
CA THR A 98 -19.42 2.21 -2.50
C THR A 98 -19.22 1.89 -1.04
N GLN A 99 -18.95 2.88 -0.19
CA GLN A 99 -18.81 2.72 1.25
C GLN A 99 -20.08 2.15 1.94
N TYR A 100 -21.26 2.36 1.37
CA TYR A 100 -22.54 1.91 1.94
C TYR A 100 -23.06 0.60 1.34
N VAL A 101 -22.50 0.15 0.20
CA VAL A 101 -22.99 -1.05 -0.51
C VAL A 101 -23.08 -2.28 0.40
N PRO A 102 -22.09 -2.60 1.27
CA PRO A 102 -22.21 -3.77 2.16
C PRO A 102 -23.35 -3.63 3.17
N LEU A 103 -23.63 -2.42 3.66
CA LEU A 103 -24.76 -2.18 4.57
C LEU A 103 -26.10 -2.35 3.86
N VAL A 104 -26.24 -1.77 2.66
CA VAL A 104 -27.44 -1.91 1.83
C VAL A 104 -27.68 -3.39 1.51
N THR A 105 -26.63 -4.15 1.21
CA THR A 105 -26.69 -5.60 1.01
C THR A 105 -27.21 -6.31 2.27
N THR A 106 -26.69 -5.95 3.45
CA THR A 106 -27.11 -6.55 4.73
C THR A 106 -28.62 -6.36 4.96
N TRP A 107 -29.10 -5.13 4.83
CA TRP A 107 -30.52 -4.83 5.05
C TRP A 107 -31.42 -5.39 3.94
N GLY A 108 -30.96 -5.36 2.69
CA GLY A 108 -31.68 -5.93 1.54
C GLY A 108 -31.89 -7.44 1.69
N MET A 109 -30.86 -8.18 2.08
CA MET A 109 -30.96 -9.63 2.35
C MET A 109 -31.89 -9.93 3.53
N LYS A 110 -31.83 -9.10 4.58
CA LYS A 110 -32.74 -9.23 5.74
C LYS A 110 -34.20 -9.01 5.33
N LEU A 111 -34.46 -8.01 4.49
CA LEU A 111 -35.81 -7.74 3.92
C LEU A 111 -36.26 -8.87 3.00
N ALA A 112 -35.35 -9.48 2.25
CA ALA A 112 -35.63 -10.65 1.40
C ALA A 112 -35.88 -11.95 2.20
N GLY A 113 -35.83 -11.91 3.53
CA GLY A 113 -36.11 -13.06 4.39
C GLY A 113 -34.91 -14.01 4.56
N VAL A 114 -33.72 -13.63 4.11
CA VAL A 114 -32.52 -14.43 4.33
C VAL A 114 -32.17 -14.44 5.82
N GLU A 115 -32.02 -15.62 6.37
CA GLU A 115 -31.69 -15.80 7.79
C GLU A 115 -30.34 -15.17 8.11
N SER A 116 -30.29 -14.34 9.15
CA SER A 116 -29.08 -13.65 9.58
C SER A 116 -28.82 -13.92 11.06
N ARG A 117 -27.60 -13.57 11.53
CA ARG A 117 -27.20 -13.71 12.92
C ARG A 117 -28.16 -13.05 13.92
N SER A 118 -28.66 -11.86 13.56
CA SER A 118 -29.38 -10.96 14.47
C SER A 118 -30.86 -10.86 14.13
N SER A 119 -31.74 -10.73 15.13
CA SER A 119 -33.13 -10.29 14.93
C SER A 119 -33.16 -8.84 14.40
N TRP A 120 -34.32 -8.37 13.94
CA TRP A 120 -34.49 -6.99 13.46
C TRP A 120 -34.07 -5.94 14.49
N LYS A 121 -34.50 -6.12 15.75
CA LYS A 121 -34.16 -5.21 16.86
C LYS A 121 -32.67 -5.21 17.15
N GLU A 122 -32.05 -6.37 17.22
CA GLU A 122 -30.62 -6.53 17.49
C GLU A 122 -29.77 -5.93 16.36
N LEU A 123 -30.12 -6.17 15.08
CA LEU A 123 -29.45 -5.60 13.93
C LEU A 123 -29.50 -4.06 13.97
N THR A 124 -30.67 -3.50 14.25
CA THR A 124 -30.82 -2.04 14.33
C THR A 124 -29.97 -1.46 15.45
N VAL A 125 -30.04 -2.04 16.65
CA VAL A 125 -29.30 -1.55 17.81
C VAL A 125 -27.79 -1.68 17.59
N SER A 126 -27.31 -2.82 17.10
CA SER A 126 -25.88 -3.01 16.82
C SER A 126 -25.36 -2.02 15.77
N ASN A 127 -26.14 -1.75 14.70
CA ASN A 127 -25.75 -0.80 13.66
C ASN A 127 -25.72 0.66 14.18
N VAL A 128 -26.71 1.06 15.00
CA VAL A 128 -26.75 2.39 15.62
C VAL A 128 -25.55 2.59 16.55
N PHE A 129 -25.24 1.63 17.42
CA PHE A 129 -24.06 1.70 18.28
C PHE A 129 -22.77 1.72 17.49
N SER A 130 -22.64 0.89 16.45
CA SER A 130 -21.46 0.86 15.58
C SER A 130 -21.23 2.21 14.91
N ALA A 131 -22.28 2.81 14.35
CA ALA A 131 -22.20 4.10 13.68
C ALA A 131 -21.89 5.25 14.66
N ALA A 132 -22.53 5.24 15.85
CA ALA A 132 -22.27 6.26 16.88
C ALA A 132 -20.83 6.21 17.41
N LEU A 133 -20.32 5.01 17.69
CA LEU A 133 -18.94 4.83 18.14
C LEU A 133 -17.94 5.22 17.04
N MET A 134 -18.17 4.78 15.81
CA MET A 134 -17.32 5.13 14.67
C MET A 134 -17.28 6.64 14.45
N ALA A 135 -18.44 7.30 14.42
CA ALA A 135 -18.52 8.75 14.26
C ALA A 135 -17.85 9.49 15.43
N GLY A 136 -18.04 9.01 16.66
CA GLY A 136 -17.38 9.54 17.84
C GLY A 136 -15.86 9.49 17.74
N PHE A 137 -15.29 8.32 17.46
CA PHE A 137 -13.83 8.15 17.33
C PHE A 137 -13.27 8.98 16.17
N VAL A 138 -13.88 8.90 14.99
CA VAL A 138 -13.40 9.62 13.79
C VAL A 138 -13.43 11.13 14.01
N ASN A 139 -14.53 11.69 14.52
CA ASN A 139 -14.63 13.13 14.72
C ASN A 139 -13.70 13.62 15.82
N THR A 140 -13.62 12.90 16.95
CA THR A 140 -12.68 13.25 18.03
C THR A 140 -11.24 13.34 17.49
N LEU A 141 -10.80 12.34 16.73
CA LEU A 141 -9.45 12.36 16.15
C LEU A 141 -9.28 13.49 15.12
N LYS A 142 -10.27 13.75 14.27
CA LYS A 142 -10.21 14.88 13.32
C LYS A 142 -10.06 16.23 13.99
N TYR A 143 -10.82 16.48 15.05
CA TYR A 143 -10.77 17.74 15.79
C TYR A 143 -9.49 17.91 16.61
N THR A 144 -8.89 16.82 17.07
CA THR A 144 -7.67 16.87 17.89
C THR A 144 -6.41 16.93 17.04
N THR A 145 -6.32 16.18 15.93
CA THR A 145 -5.11 16.10 15.11
C THR A 145 -4.97 17.25 14.12
N LYS A 146 -6.09 17.74 13.57
CA LYS A 146 -6.13 18.82 12.57
C LYS A 146 -5.13 18.62 11.42
N GLU A 147 -4.97 17.39 10.96
CA GLU A 147 -4.01 17.04 9.93
C GLU A 147 -4.46 17.52 8.56
N MET A 148 -3.57 18.19 7.83
CA MET A 148 -3.82 18.67 6.48
C MET A 148 -3.97 17.51 5.49
N ARG A 149 -4.93 17.61 4.58
CA ARG A 149 -5.10 16.65 3.49
C ARG A 149 -3.95 16.74 2.48
N PRO A 150 -3.66 15.63 1.76
CA PRO A 150 -2.65 15.66 0.70
C PRO A 150 -2.92 16.70 -0.40
N ASP A 151 -4.19 17.02 -0.68
CA ASP A 151 -4.61 18.02 -1.68
C ASP A 151 -4.70 19.45 -1.12
N ASN A 152 -4.30 19.66 0.13
CA ASN A 152 -4.37 20.92 0.87
C ASN A 152 -5.80 21.50 1.00
N SER A 153 -6.86 20.72 0.76
CA SER A 153 -8.25 21.22 0.76
C SER A 153 -8.80 21.50 2.16
N SER A 154 -8.31 20.84 3.21
CA SER A 154 -8.79 20.99 4.58
C SER A 154 -7.94 20.30 5.63
N ASN A 155 -8.05 20.77 6.90
CA ASN A 155 -7.29 20.25 8.06
C ASN A 155 -8.04 19.11 8.79
N ASN A 156 -8.66 18.17 8.06
CA ASN A 156 -9.43 17.07 8.64
C ASN A 156 -9.12 15.72 7.98
N SER A 157 -7.84 15.51 7.63
CA SER A 157 -7.41 14.29 6.96
C SER A 157 -7.51 13.06 7.84
N PHE A 158 -6.96 13.11 9.03
CA PHE A 158 -6.80 11.94 9.91
C PHE A 158 -7.97 11.80 10.91
N PRO A 159 -8.53 10.60 11.03
CA PRO A 159 -8.49 9.46 10.11
C PRO A 159 -9.50 9.59 8.96
N SER A 160 -9.44 8.67 7.95
CA SER A 160 -10.38 8.66 6.84
C SER A 160 -11.78 8.19 7.25
N GLY A 161 -12.75 9.11 7.20
CA GLY A 161 -14.15 8.80 7.55
C GLY A 161 -14.83 7.86 6.54
N HIS A 162 -14.60 8.04 5.23
CA HIS A 162 -15.15 7.14 4.19
C HIS A 162 -14.63 5.71 4.37
N THR A 163 -13.35 5.56 4.65
CA THR A 163 -12.78 4.23 4.91
C THR A 163 -13.33 3.62 6.19
N ALA A 164 -13.48 4.41 7.26
CA ALA A 164 -14.07 3.93 8.50
C ALA A 164 -15.53 3.45 8.29
N THR A 165 -16.34 4.20 7.54
CA THR A 165 -17.70 3.80 7.17
C THR A 165 -17.71 2.53 6.33
N ALA A 166 -16.87 2.44 5.30
CA ALA A 166 -16.79 1.28 4.43
C ALA A 166 -16.44 -0.01 5.19
N PHE A 167 -15.42 0.05 6.06
CA PHE A 167 -15.02 -1.11 6.86
C PHE A 167 -16.03 -1.43 7.98
N MET A 168 -16.69 -0.45 8.56
CA MET A 168 -17.83 -0.68 9.45
C MET A 168 -18.93 -1.46 8.72
N CYS A 169 -19.38 -1.00 7.55
CA CYS A 169 -20.42 -1.65 6.76
C CYS A 169 -20.04 -3.07 6.31
N ALA A 170 -18.77 -3.27 5.91
CA ALA A 170 -18.24 -4.58 5.55
C ALA A 170 -18.22 -5.54 6.75
N THR A 171 -17.83 -5.04 7.94
CA THR A 171 -17.79 -5.85 9.16
C THR A 171 -19.22 -6.21 9.63
N ILE A 172 -20.20 -5.34 9.44
CA ILE A 172 -21.61 -5.65 9.68
C ILE A 172 -22.05 -6.80 8.77
N LEU A 173 -21.80 -6.71 7.45
CA LEU A 173 -22.14 -7.75 6.49
C LEU A 173 -21.46 -9.08 6.84
N HIS A 174 -20.20 -9.05 7.21
CA HIS A 174 -19.44 -10.22 7.66
C HIS A 174 -20.09 -10.87 8.91
N LYS A 175 -20.45 -10.07 9.92
CA LYS A 175 -21.06 -10.59 11.16
C LYS A 175 -22.43 -11.19 10.95
N GLU A 176 -23.23 -10.63 10.04
CA GLU A 176 -24.61 -11.11 9.79
C GLU A 176 -24.65 -12.31 8.86
N TYR A 177 -23.83 -12.33 7.81
CA TYR A 177 -23.94 -13.31 6.72
C TYR A 177 -22.64 -14.07 6.39
N GLY A 178 -21.52 -13.72 7.02
CA GLY A 178 -20.24 -14.37 6.76
C GLY A 178 -20.22 -15.88 7.08
N MET A 179 -21.08 -16.31 8.01
CA MET A 179 -21.24 -17.74 8.34
C MET A 179 -22.07 -18.51 7.29
N LEU A 180 -22.95 -17.83 6.54
CA LEU A 180 -23.69 -18.45 5.45
C LEU A 180 -22.81 -18.71 4.23
N SER A 181 -21.95 -17.74 3.90
CA SER A 181 -21.00 -17.89 2.81
C SER A 181 -19.83 -16.92 2.99
N PRO A 182 -18.59 -17.40 2.82
CA PRO A 182 -17.40 -16.53 2.85
C PRO A 182 -17.42 -15.42 1.81
N TRP A 183 -18.18 -15.58 0.72
CA TRP A 183 -18.27 -14.58 -0.34
C TRP A 183 -18.85 -13.24 0.11
N TYR A 184 -19.73 -13.23 1.12
CA TYR A 184 -20.22 -11.97 1.72
C TYR A 184 -19.11 -11.19 2.40
N SER A 185 -18.22 -11.90 3.10
CA SER A 185 -17.06 -11.29 3.74
C SER A 185 -16.04 -10.81 2.71
N ILE A 186 -15.70 -11.65 1.74
CA ILE A 186 -14.77 -11.32 0.65
C ILE A 186 -15.27 -10.11 -0.12
N GLY A 187 -16.53 -10.12 -0.57
CA GLY A 187 -17.14 -9.01 -1.32
C GLY A 187 -17.19 -7.72 -0.51
N GLY A 188 -17.65 -7.79 0.75
CA GLY A 188 -17.73 -6.64 1.64
C GLY A 188 -16.37 -5.98 1.89
N TYR A 189 -15.37 -6.75 2.29
CA TYR A 189 -14.03 -6.20 2.55
C TYR A 189 -13.29 -5.78 1.28
N THR A 190 -13.55 -6.41 0.14
CA THR A 190 -13.00 -5.96 -1.15
C THR A 190 -13.55 -4.58 -1.52
N LEU A 191 -14.86 -4.35 -1.39
CA LEU A 191 -15.46 -3.04 -1.64
C LEU A 191 -14.96 -1.98 -0.67
N ALA A 192 -14.79 -2.34 0.61
CA ALA A 192 -14.21 -1.44 1.60
C ALA A 192 -12.74 -1.08 1.27
N GLY A 193 -11.96 -2.06 0.83
CA GLY A 193 -10.60 -1.85 0.36
C GLY A 193 -10.52 -0.95 -0.87
N ILE A 194 -11.39 -1.18 -1.86
CA ILE A 194 -11.51 -0.31 -3.05
C ILE A 194 -11.85 1.12 -2.62
N THR A 195 -12.79 1.32 -1.69
CA THR A 195 -13.12 2.65 -1.16
C THR A 195 -11.88 3.31 -0.54
N GLY A 196 -11.14 2.60 0.31
CA GLY A 196 -9.92 3.13 0.93
C GLY A 196 -8.83 3.51 -0.09
N ILE A 197 -8.57 2.65 -1.07
CA ILE A 197 -7.62 2.91 -2.16
C ILE A 197 -8.07 4.13 -2.98
N THR A 198 -9.36 4.25 -3.29
CA THR A 198 -9.89 5.39 -4.04
C THR A 198 -9.69 6.70 -3.28
N ARG A 199 -9.85 6.72 -1.95
CA ARG A 199 -9.58 7.94 -1.14
C ARG A 199 -8.13 8.39 -1.26
N GLN A 200 -7.18 7.44 -1.30
CA GLN A 200 -5.76 7.73 -1.52
C GLN A 200 -5.51 8.19 -2.97
N LEU A 201 -6.08 7.48 -3.97
CA LEU A 201 -5.95 7.86 -5.38
C LEU A 201 -6.59 9.22 -5.69
N ASN A 202 -7.64 9.61 -5.02
CA ASN A 202 -8.25 10.95 -5.09
C ASN A 202 -7.44 12.04 -4.38
N ASN A 203 -6.30 11.70 -3.77
CA ASN A 203 -5.45 12.63 -3.00
C ASN A 203 -6.18 13.28 -1.79
N ARG A 204 -7.26 12.64 -1.30
CA ARG A 204 -8.09 13.14 -0.19
C ARG A 204 -7.59 12.73 1.18
N HIS A 205 -6.88 11.61 1.27
CA HIS A 205 -6.37 11.04 2.51
C HIS A 205 -4.99 10.41 2.31
N TRP A 206 -4.18 10.47 3.35
CA TRP A 206 -2.91 9.76 3.42
C TRP A 206 -3.14 8.26 3.60
N ILE A 207 -2.15 7.43 3.24
CA ILE A 207 -2.24 5.98 3.43
C ILE A 207 -2.43 5.61 4.91
N GLY A 208 -1.78 6.33 5.83
CA GLY A 208 -1.96 6.16 7.26
C GLY A 208 -3.39 6.42 7.72
N ASP A 209 -4.06 7.47 7.16
CA ASP A 209 -5.45 7.82 7.49
C ASP A 209 -6.43 6.72 7.07
N VAL A 210 -6.17 6.11 5.90
CA VAL A 210 -6.98 5.02 5.34
C VAL A 210 -6.88 3.79 6.23
N LEU A 211 -5.68 3.40 6.62
CA LEU A 211 -5.47 2.22 7.48
C LEU A 211 -6.06 2.41 8.88
N VAL A 212 -5.85 3.57 9.51
CA VAL A 212 -6.44 3.86 10.81
C VAL A 212 -7.97 3.92 10.71
N GLY A 213 -8.51 4.53 9.65
CA GLY A 213 -9.95 4.55 9.38
C GLY A 213 -10.54 3.14 9.29
N ALA A 214 -9.90 2.24 8.54
CA ALA A 214 -10.31 0.84 8.44
C ALA A 214 -10.37 0.16 9.80
N GLY A 215 -9.32 0.33 10.61
CA GLY A 215 -9.27 -0.24 11.96
C GLY A 215 -10.35 0.29 12.89
N ILE A 216 -10.63 1.60 12.86
CA ILE A 216 -11.71 2.22 13.65
C ILE A 216 -13.07 1.67 13.22
N GLY A 217 -13.34 1.53 11.93
CA GLY A 217 -14.59 0.97 11.43
C GLY A 217 -14.85 -0.45 11.96
N MET A 218 -13.84 -1.31 11.92
CA MET A 218 -13.93 -2.68 12.44
C MET A 218 -14.15 -2.72 13.95
N ILE A 219 -13.35 -1.98 14.74
CA ILE A 219 -13.45 -1.96 16.20
C ILE A 219 -14.81 -1.40 16.64
N SER A 220 -15.28 -0.33 16.01
CA SER A 220 -16.59 0.26 16.33
C SER A 220 -17.72 -0.74 16.09
N THR A 221 -17.63 -1.55 15.04
CA THR A 221 -18.62 -2.61 14.78
C THR A 221 -18.54 -3.72 15.83
N ASP A 222 -17.35 -4.18 16.19
CA ASP A 222 -17.16 -5.19 17.23
C ASP A 222 -17.77 -4.73 18.56
N LEU A 223 -17.52 -3.47 18.95
CA LEU A 223 -18.08 -2.88 20.16
C LEU A 223 -19.60 -2.66 20.05
N GLY A 224 -20.12 -2.27 18.88
CA GLY A 224 -21.55 -2.09 18.65
C GLY A 224 -22.32 -3.40 18.80
N TYR A 225 -21.81 -4.50 18.25
CA TYR A 225 -22.40 -5.83 18.43
C TYR A 225 -22.28 -6.34 19.87
N PHE A 226 -21.16 -6.11 20.52
CA PHE A 226 -20.99 -6.43 21.95
C PHE A 226 -22.00 -5.67 22.81
N SER A 227 -22.23 -4.37 22.55
CA SER A 227 -23.21 -3.55 23.28
C SER A 227 -24.64 -4.05 23.05
N SER A 228 -24.98 -4.40 21.80
CA SER A 228 -26.28 -4.97 21.47
C SER A 228 -26.51 -6.30 22.19
N ASP A 229 -25.54 -7.19 22.17
CA ASP A 229 -25.65 -8.49 22.85
C ASP A 229 -25.76 -8.36 24.36
N LEU A 230 -25.16 -7.32 24.98
CA LEU A 230 -25.35 -7.00 26.39
C LEU A 230 -26.79 -6.52 26.68
N ILE A 231 -27.32 -5.62 25.84
CA ILE A 231 -28.68 -5.05 26.03
C ILE A 231 -29.73 -6.14 25.89
N PHE A 232 -29.59 -7.04 24.93
CA PHE A 232 -30.54 -8.13 24.70
C PHE A 232 -30.26 -9.38 25.53
N HIS A 233 -29.36 -9.28 26.53
CA HIS A 233 -29.01 -10.37 27.43
C HIS A 233 -28.67 -11.69 26.72
N LYS A 234 -28.07 -11.61 25.53
CA LYS A 234 -27.65 -12.80 24.81
C LYS A 234 -26.67 -13.58 25.69
N ASN A 235 -27.05 -14.77 26.04
CA ASN A 235 -26.08 -15.72 26.55
C ASN A 235 -25.08 -15.97 25.43
N ALA A 236 -23.81 -15.84 25.72
CA ALA A 236 -22.80 -16.34 24.83
C ALA A 236 -23.17 -17.81 24.56
N THR A 237 -23.65 -18.10 23.36
CA THR A 237 -24.17 -19.42 22.97
C THR A 237 -23.15 -20.47 23.40
N GLY A 238 -23.60 -21.43 24.20
CA GLY A 238 -22.79 -22.41 24.93
C GLY A 238 -21.91 -23.36 24.14
N THR A 239 -21.69 -23.15 22.90
CA THR A 239 -20.48 -23.58 22.24
C THR A 239 -19.35 -22.79 22.89
N ARG A 240 -18.78 -23.31 23.99
CA ARG A 240 -17.33 -23.24 24.08
C ARG A 240 -16.92 -23.70 22.69
N SER A 241 -16.71 -22.72 21.83
CA SER A 241 -15.88 -22.91 20.68
C SER A 241 -14.53 -23.23 21.31
N THR A 242 -14.37 -24.45 21.81
CA THR A 242 -13.13 -25.13 21.58
C THR A 242 -13.07 -25.06 20.08
N HIS A 243 -12.42 -23.94 19.60
CA HIS A 243 -12.18 -23.73 18.21
C HIS A 243 -11.50 -25.01 17.75
N HIS A 244 -12.33 -26.00 17.36
CA HIS A 244 -11.85 -27.19 16.69
C HIS A 244 -11.47 -26.70 15.31
N PHE A 245 -10.33 -25.98 15.26
CA PHE A 245 -9.66 -25.75 14.01
C PHE A 245 -9.44 -27.13 13.42
N ASN A 246 -10.29 -27.49 12.47
CA ASN A 246 -10.04 -28.72 11.74
C ASN A 246 -8.73 -28.49 10.97
N ARG A 247 -7.78 -29.37 11.16
CA ARG A 247 -6.47 -29.31 10.51
C ARG A 247 -6.59 -29.33 8.98
N TYR A 248 -7.68 -29.85 8.46
CA TYR A 248 -7.90 -30.08 7.04
C TYR A 248 -8.90 -29.11 6.39
N ASP A 249 -9.34 -28.08 7.11
CA ASP A 249 -10.16 -27.03 6.50
C ASP A 249 -9.35 -26.23 5.49
N ALA A 250 -9.98 -25.88 4.37
CA ALA A 250 -9.38 -25.03 3.34
C ALA A 250 -9.03 -23.66 3.93
N PRO A 251 -7.74 -23.24 3.93
CA PRO A 251 -7.31 -22.00 4.59
C PRO A 251 -7.42 -20.80 3.68
N SER A 252 -8.59 -20.59 3.06
CA SER A 252 -8.83 -19.39 2.23
C SER A 252 -8.67 -18.12 3.05
N PHE A 253 -8.05 -17.09 2.46
CA PHE A 253 -7.75 -15.87 3.19
C PHE A 253 -7.73 -14.62 2.30
N LEU A 254 -7.95 -13.48 2.96
CA LEU A 254 -7.62 -12.14 2.45
C LEU A 254 -6.75 -11.45 3.50
N SER A 255 -5.60 -10.93 3.11
CA SER A 255 -4.65 -10.31 4.04
C SER A 255 -4.18 -8.94 3.59
N LEU A 256 -3.92 -8.08 4.57
CA LEU A 256 -3.12 -6.88 4.40
C LEU A 256 -1.72 -7.15 4.95
N ASN A 257 -0.72 -6.94 4.12
CA ASN A 257 0.67 -7.22 4.46
C ASN A 257 1.47 -5.91 4.51
N MET A 258 2.33 -5.82 5.48
CA MET A 258 3.32 -4.74 5.60
C MET A 258 4.69 -5.35 5.81
N GLY A 259 5.69 -4.77 5.19
CA GLY A 259 7.05 -5.29 5.29
C GLY A 259 8.09 -4.34 4.73
N PHE A 260 9.29 -4.84 4.77
CA PHE A 260 10.46 -4.19 4.21
C PHE A 260 11.04 -5.07 3.12
N ALA A 261 11.47 -4.45 2.02
CA ALA A 261 12.14 -5.16 0.96
C ALA A 261 13.57 -4.65 0.80
N THR A 262 14.48 -5.58 0.57
CA THR A 262 15.84 -5.30 0.15
C THR A 262 15.99 -5.74 -1.29
N GLY A 263 16.59 -4.89 -2.12
CA GLY A 263 16.87 -5.17 -3.53
C GLY A 263 18.36 -5.09 -3.83
N PRO A 264 18.76 -5.13 -5.10
CA PRO A 264 20.14 -4.87 -5.48
C PRO A 264 20.54 -3.48 -4.96
N SER A 265 21.67 -3.44 -4.26
CA SER A 265 22.15 -2.22 -3.61
C SER A 265 22.59 -1.13 -4.61
N THR A 266 22.73 -1.46 -5.88
CA THR A 266 23.22 -0.52 -6.90
C THR A 266 22.45 -0.68 -8.20
N LEU A 267 21.84 0.39 -8.68
CA LEU A 267 21.37 0.48 -10.05
C LEU A 267 22.59 0.72 -10.95
N ARG A 268 22.74 -0.12 -11.98
CA ARG A 268 23.91 -0.04 -12.87
C ARG A 268 23.80 1.18 -13.78
N THR A 269 24.48 2.24 -13.39
CA THR A 269 24.64 3.48 -14.19
C THR A 269 26.02 3.57 -14.85
N ALA A 270 26.85 2.55 -14.67
CA ALA A 270 28.25 2.54 -15.17
C ALA A 270 28.40 2.77 -16.68
N ASP A 271 27.29 2.64 -17.42
CA ASP A 271 27.27 2.83 -18.87
C ASP A 271 26.57 4.16 -19.27
N LEU A 272 26.32 5.07 -18.32
CA LEU A 272 25.92 6.43 -18.60
C LEU A 272 27.16 7.24 -18.96
N TYR A 273 27.19 7.76 -20.16
CA TYR A 273 28.29 8.57 -20.67
C TYR A 273 27.78 10.00 -20.90
N ASP A 274 28.54 10.99 -20.47
CA ASP A 274 28.14 12.39 -20.57
C ASP A 274 28.62 13.05 -21.86
N THR A 275 29.75 12.65 -22.39
CA THR A 275 30.36 13.31 -23.55
C THR A 275 30.17 12.54 -24.85
N GLU A 276 30.32 13.23 -26.00
CA GLU A 276 30.39 12.59 -27.33
C GLU A 276 31.59 11.65 -27.42
N GLU A 277 32.61 11.85 -26.61
CA GLU A 277 33.83 11.03 -26.51
C GLU A 277 33.64 9.79 -25.61
N GLY A 278 32.49 9.63 -24.96
CA GLY A 278 32.16 8.44 -24.17
C GLY A 278 32.81 8.40 -22.78
N THR A 279 32.98 9.54 -22.13
CA THR A 279 33.45 9.60 -20.74
C THR A 279 32.37 9.07 -19.80
N PRO A 280 32.68 8.05 -18.95
CA PRO A 280 31.70 7.53 -18.01
C PRO A 280 31.34 8.58 -16.97
N LEU A 281 30.03 8.79 -16.75
CA LEU A 281 29.52 9.71 -15.76
C LEU A 281 29.96 9.36 -14.33
N GLY A 282 30.33 8.10 -14.10
CA GLY A 282 30.83 7.61 -12.81
C GLY A 282 29.83 7.68 -11.66
N MET A 283 28.60 8.13 -11.92
CA MET A 283 27.54 8.24 -10.92
C MET A 283 27.10 6.86 -10.45
N ARG A 284 26.89 6.73 -9.15
CA ARG A 284 26.40 5.50 -8.52
C ARG A 284 25.02 5.77 -7.91
N LEU A 285 24.01 5.01 -8.34
CA LEU A 285 22.68 5.03 -7.74
C LEU A 285 22.56 3.81 -6.82
N HIS A 286 22.49 4.03 -5.52
CA HIS A 286 22.30 3.00 -4.52
C HIS A 286 20.85 2.95 -4.08
N THR A 287 20.27 1.75 -4.02
CA THR A 287 18.93 1.57 -3.45
C THR A 287 19.05 1.18 -1.97
N SER A 288 18.23 1.78 -1.14
CA SER A 288 18.10 1.44 0.28
C SER A 288 16.91 0.50 0.51
N THR A 289 16.73 0.11 1.78
CA THR A 289 15.58 -0.71 2.20
C THR A 289 14.27 0.01 1.89
N SER A 290 13.38 -0.66 1.18
CA SER A 290 12.08 -0.13 0.78
C SER A 290 10.97 -0.52 1.73
N THR A 291 9.99 0.36 1.88
CA THR A 291 8.73 0.05 2.58
C THR A 291 7.74 -0.55 1.58
N VAL A 292 7.11 -1.65 1.99
CA VAL A 292 6.17 -2.41 1.17
C VAL A 292 4.83 -2.53 1.85
N VAL A 293 3.77 -2.21 1.11
CA VAL A 293 2.39 -2.47 1.50
C VAL A 293 1.74 -3.31 0.41
N SER A 294 1.05 -4.39 0.79
CA SER A 294 0.37 -5.24 -0.17
C SER A 294 -0.93 -5.81 0.37
N ALA A 295 -1.89 -6.00 -0.53
CA ALA A 295 -3.07 -6.83 -0.32
C ALA A 295 -2.85 -8.17 -1.01
N GLU A 296 -3.13 -9.28 -0.32
CA GLU A 296 -2.92 -10.62 -0.82
C GLU A 296 -4.12 -11.49 -0.43
N GLY A 297 -4.60 -12.31 -1.34
CA GLY A 297 -5.70 -13.22 -1.06
C GLY A 297 -5.60 -14.49 -1.88
N ALA A 298 -6.09 -15.59 -1.32
CA ALA A 298 -6.15 -16.87 -2.00
C ALA A 298 -7.40 -17.64 -1.58
N TYR A 299 -8.04 -18.24 -2.57
CA TYR A 299 -9.10 -19.21 -2.39
C TYR A 299 -8.51 -20.61 -2.49
N PHE A 300 -8.67 -21.41 -1.46
CA PHE A 300 -8.18 -22.77 -1.39
C PHE A 300 -9.29 -23.76 -1.72
N PHE A 301 -9.00 -24.66 -2.65
CA PHE A 301 -9.92 -25.74 -3.06
C PHE A 301 -9.93 -26.88 -2.06
N ASN A 302 -8.85 -27.03 -1.31
CA ASN A 302 -8.66 -28.01 -0.23
C ASN A 302 -7.65 -27.45 0.79
N ALA A 303 -7.27 -28.24 1.77
CA ALA A 303 -6.32 -27.83 2.82
C ALA A 303 -4.92 -27.42 2.29
N TYR A 304 -4.57 -27.79 1.06
CA TYR A 304 -3.19 -27.75 0.56
C TYR A 304 -2.97 -26.79 -0.61
N ILE A 305 -3.94 -26.64 -1.52
CA ILE A 305 -3.77 -25.94 -2.79
C ILE A 305 -4.88 -24.90 -2.98
N GLY A 306 -4.47 -23.68 -3.33
CA GLY A 306 -5.35 -22.57 -3.66
C GLY A 306 -4.84 -21.74 -4.84
N LEU A 307 -5.73 -20.92 -5.36
CA LEU A 307 -5.45 -19.91 -6.39
C LEU A 307 -5.67 -18.52 -5.79
N GLY A 308 -4.78 -17.61 -6.09
CA GLY A 308 -4.89 -16.28 -5.51
C GLY A 308 -4.09 -15.22 -6.24
N GLY A 309 -4.00 -14.04 -5.62
CA GLY A 309 -3.26 -12.94 -6.18
C GLY A 309 -2.74 -11.97 -5.13
N ARG A 310 -1.88 -11.08 -5.57
CA ARG A 310 -1.24 -10.06 -4.74
C ARG A 310 -1.18 -8.74 -5.50
N LEU A 311 -1.60 -7.67 -4.85
CA LEU A 311 -1.35 -6.30 -5.25
C LEU A 311 -0.34 -5.70 -4.27
N ARG A 312 0.80 -5.24 -4.76
CA ARG A 312 1.89 -4.69 -3.94
C ARG A 312 2.28 -3.31 -4.44
N VAL A 313 2.55 -2.43 -3.50
CA VAL A 313 3.12 -1.10 -3.74
C VAL A 313 4.34 -0.95 -2.85
N ALA A 314 5.44 -0.47 -3.42
CA ALA A 314 6.68 -0.23 -2.70
C ALA A 314 7.30 1.11 -3.08
N THR A 315 7.93 1.76 -2.11
CA THR A 315 8.75 2.96 -2.29
C THR A 315 10.18 2.61 -1.98
N VAL A 316 11.07 2.77 -2.96
CA VAL A 316 12.50 2.44 -2.85
C VAL A 316 13.28 3.74 -2.78
N PRO A 317 13.88 4.09 -1.64
CA PRO A 317 14.79 5.22 -1.56
C PRO A 317 16.00 4.94 -2.48
N VAL A 318 16.35 5.92 -3.29
CA VAL A 318 17.53 5.89 -4.16
C VAL A 318 18.48 6.98 -3.68
N ILE A 319 19.71 6.64 -3.44
CA ILE A 319 20.77 7.56 -3.05
C ILE A 319 21.71 7.66 -4.23
N ALA A 320 21.89 8.87 -4.72
CA ALA A 320 22.85 9.15 -5.78
C ALA A 320 24.15 9.64 -5.17
N ASP A 321 25.25 9.08 -5.64
CA ASP A 321 26.60 9.46 -5.24
C ASP A 321 27.49 9.63 -6.46
N ILE A 322 28.26 10.72 -6.49
CA ILE A 322 29.26 10.99 -7.50
C ILE A 322 30.61 10.95 -6.81
N PRO A 323 31.55 10.05 -7.23
CA PRO A 323 32.90 10.04 -6.69
C PRO A 323 33.57 11.40 -6.84
N GLU A 324 34.31 11.84 -5.81
CA GLU A 324 35.00 13.15 -5.80
C GLU A 324 35.90 13.37 -7.03
N GLU A 325 36.52 12.30 -7.52
CA GLU A 325 37.35 12.31 -8.73
C GLU A 325 36.55 12.68 -9.99
N ASN A 326 35.23 12.35 -10.01
CA ASN A 326 34.37 12.61 -11.14
C ASN A 326 33.57 13.92 -10.98
N LYS A 327 33.48 14.49 -9.78
CA LYS A 327 32.84 15.80 -9.57
C LYS A 327 33.47 16.88 -10.45
N LYS A 328 34.78 16.81 -10.65
CA LYS A 328 35.47 17.76 -11.54
C LYS A 328 35.01 17.71 -12.98
N HIS A 329 34.58 16.55 -13.48
CA HIS A 329 34.02 16.42 -14.82
C HIS A 329 32.63 17.08 -14.89
N PHE A 330 31.82 16.94 -13.85
CA PHE A 330 30.54 17.66 -13.77
C PHE A 330 30.71 19.17 -13.66
N ASP A 331 31.76 19.63 -12.95
CA ASP A 331 32.09 21.05 -12.87
C ASP A 331 32.59 21.60 -14.22
N LEU A 332 33.24 20.76 -15.04
CA LEU A 332 33.82 21.16 -16.33
C LEU A 332 32.80 21.11 -17.50
N ASP A 333 31.86 20.17 -17.46
CA ASP A 333 30.92 19.93 -18.57
C ASP A 333 29.59 20.65 -18.41
N ASN A 334 29.29 21.16 -17.21
CA ASN A 334 27.93 21.57 -16.90
C ASN A 334 27.56 23.01 -17.29
N ASP A 335 28.48 23.94 -17.57
CA ASP A 335 28.12 25.31 -17.99
C ASP A 335 29.33 26.13 -18.46
N LEU A 336 30.37 25.51 -19.03
CA LEU A 336 31.44 26.28 -19.67
C LEU A 336 30.91 26.86 -20.98
N LYS A 337 30.50 28.12 -20.94
CA LYS A 337 30.34 28.91 -22.17
C LYS A 337 31.68 28.81 -22.91
N GLU A 338 31.65 28.48 -24.18
CA GLU A 338 32.86 28.32 -24.99
C GLU A 338 33.79 29.53 -24.80
N GLY A 339 35.01 29.29 -24.27
CA GLY A 339 35.96 30.34 -23.93
C GLY A 339 35.88 30.94 -22.53
N ALA A 340 34.94 30.51 -21.68
CA ALA A 340 34.85 30.98 -20.30
C ALA A 340 36.00 30.37 -19.44
N PRO A 341 36.65 31.17 -18.57
CA PRO A 341 37.80 30.66 -17.80
C PRO A 341 37.46 29.70 -16.66
N VAL A 342 36.21 29.77 -16.13
CA VAL A 342 35.75 28.89 -15.05
C VAL A 342 34.25 28.63 -15.20
N ASN A 343 33.75 27.55 -14.62
CA ASN A 343 32.30 27.28 -14.58
C ASN A 343 31.60 28.27 -13.66
N MET A 344 30.41 28.71 -14.04
CA MET A 344 29.57 29.56 -13.21
C MET A 344 29.01 28.81 -12.02
N TYR A 345 28.66 27.53 -12.19
CA TYR A 345 28.07 26.68 -11.15
C TYR A 345 29.00 25.54 -10.78
N LEU A 346 29.01 25.21 -9.50
CA LEU A 346 29.67 24.03 -8.94
C LEU A 346 28.60 23.06 -8.42
N LEU A 347 28.72 21.79 -8.77
CA LEU A 347 27.82 20.76 -8.26
C LEU A 347 28.07 20.56 -6.75
N ASP A 348 27.07 20.83 -5.93
CA ASP A 348 27.13 20.67 -4.47
C ASP A 348 26.57 19.32 -4.03
N GLY A 349 25.52 18.85 -4.70
CA GLY A 349 24.88 17.57 -4.36
C GLY A 349 23.88 17.10 -5.39
N LEU A 350 23.30 15.94 -5.10
CA LEU A 350 22.20 15.36 -5.88
C LEU A 350 21.03 15.11 -4.95
N GLU A 351 19.86 15.58 -5.32
CA GLU A 351 18.60 15.29 -4.64
C GLU A 351 17.84 14.23 -5.42
N SER A 352 17.56 13.12 -4.75
CA SER A 352 16.87 12.00 -5.36
C SER A 352 15.50 11.79 -4.75
N ASP A 353 14.59 11.45 -5.61
CA ASP A 353 13.27 10.96 -5.22
C ASP A 353 13.29 9.45 -4.91
N HIS A 354 12.17 8.94 -4.41
CA HIS A 354 11.96 7.51 -4.23
C HIS A 354 11.48 6.86 -5.53
N LEU A 355 12.11 5.75 -5.92
CA LEU A 355 11.63 4.93 -7.04
C LEU A 355 10.38 4.16 -6.61
N GLY A 356 9.26 4.43 -7.26
CA GLY A 356 8.01 3.75 -7.02
C GLY A 356 7.87 2.45 -7.79
N MET A 357 7.37 1.40 -7.12
CA MET A 357 7.05 0.12 -7.76
C MET A 357 5.62 -0.31 -7.44
N CYS A 358 4.93 -0.83 -8.45
CA CYS A 358 3.61 -1.45 -8.31
C CYS A 358 3.64 -2.82 -8.97
N ASP A 359 3.30 -3.87 -8.21
CA ASP A 359 3.25 -5.25 -8.66
C ASP A 359 1.80 -5.76 -8.64
N ILE A 360 1.39 -6.44 -9.69
CA ILE A 360 0.13 -7.17 -9.76
C ILE A 360 0.46 -8.61 -10.14
N ASP A 361 0.14 -9.54 -9.26
CA ASP A 361 0.51 -10.94 -9.36
C ASP A 361 -0.70 -11.85 -9.22
N LEU A 362 -0.68 -12.97 -9.93
CA LEU A 362 -1.59 -14.09 -9.80
C LEU A 362 -0.78 -15.38 -9.66
N GLY A 363 -1.32 -16.40 -9.00
CA GLY A 363 -0.62 -17.67 -8.92
C GLY A 363 -1.18 -18.67 -7.93
N LEU A 364 -0.39 -19.71 -7.73
CA LEU A 364 -0.72 -20.83 -6.87
C LEU A 364 -0.22 -20.58 -5.44
N TYR A 365 -1.07 -20.95 -4.52
CA TYR A 365 -0.80 -20.91 -3.09
C TYR A 365 -0.85 -22.33 -2.54
N PHE A 366 0.11 -22.64 -1.69
CA PHE A 366 0.20 -23.93 -1.03
C PHE A 366 0.16 -23.73 0.47
N SER A 367 -0.50 -24.63 1.17
CA SER A 367 -0.59 -24.62 2.64
C SER A 367 -0.31 -26.01 3.18
N TYR A 368 0.45 -26.05 4.25
CA TYR A 368 0.69 -27.25 5.01
C TYR A 368 0.39 -27.00 6.49
N PRO A 369 -0.66 -27.63 7.04
CA PRO A 369 -1.01 -27.47 8.43
C PRO A 369 -0.05 -28.23 9.35
N LEU A 370 0.79 -27.53 10.10
CA LEU A 370 1.65 -28.11 11.13
C LEU A 370 0.84 -28.59 12.33
N SER A 371 -0.14 -27.79 12.73
CA SER A 371 -1.08 -28.09 13.80
C SER A 371 -2.44 -27.47 13.48
N SER A 372 -3.41 -27.62 14.38
CA SER A 372 -4.71 -26.94 14.24
C SER A 372 -4.59 -25.41 14.18
N ARG A 373 -3.54 -24.82 14.76
CA ARG A 373 -3.33 -23.36 14.82
C ARG A 373 -2.21 -22.84 13.93
N PHE A 374 -1.23 -23.67 13.58
CA PHE A 374 -0.07 -23.24 12.79
C PHE A 374 -0.10 -23.83 11.39
N LEU A 375 0.07 -22.93 10.39
CA LEU A 375 0.12 -23.27 8.98
C LEU A 375 1.43 -22.73 8.39
N ILE A 376 2.13 -23.56 7.63
CA ILE A 376 3.18 -23.10 6.72
C ILE A 376 2.53 -22.91 5.35
N GLY A 377 2.75 -21.74 4.75
CA GLY A 377 2.34 -21.44 3.38
C GLY A 377 3.53 -21.25 2.47
N SER A 378 3.35 -21.61 1.21
CA SER A 378 4.24 -21.19 0.13
C SER A 378 3.41 -20.72 -1.06
N LYS A 379 4.06 -20.02 -2.00
CA LYS A 379 3.37 -19.49 -3.19
C LYS A 379 4.30 -19.43 -4.38
N LEU A 380 3.70 -19.55 -5.57
CA LEU A 380 4.35 -19.31 -6.85
C LEU A 380 3.47 -18.32 -7.62
N LEU A 381 4.02 -17.15 -7.89
CA LEU A 381 3.32 -16.03 -8.49
C LEU A 381 3.94 -15.66 -9.82
N ALA A 382 3.10 -15.26 -10.76
CA ALA A 382 3.50 -14.64 -12.01
C ALA A 382 2.70 -13.35 -12.19
N GLY A 383 3.32 -12.29 -12.66
CA GLY A 383 2.64 -11.02 -12.77
C GLY A 383 3.45 -9.95 -13.48
N GLN A 384 3.05 -8.73 -13.25
CA GLN A 384 3.66 -7.55 -13.85
C GLN A 384 4.15 -6.60 -12.76
N ARG A 385 5.39 -6.16 -12.90
CA ARG A 385 5.96 -5.03 -12.16
C ARG A 385 5.95 -3.80 -13.03
N THR A 386 5.44 -2.70 -12.51
CA THR A 386 5.52 -1.38 -13.12
C THR A 386 6.33 -0.47 -12.21
N ASN A 387 7.42 0.08 -12.72
CA ASN A 387 8.20 1.11 -12.06
C ASN A 387 7.66 2.48 -12.49
N ALA A 388 7.52 3.40 -11.54
CA ALA A 388 7.14 4.78 -11.83
C ALA A 388 8.31 5.53 -12.48
N ASN A 389 8.03 6.70 -13.01
CA ASN A 389 9.07 7.66 -13.36
C ASN A 389 9.89 8.01 -12.10
N PHE A 390 11.17 8.20 -12.29
CA PHE A 390 12.08 8.64 -11.24
C PHE A 390 12.90 9.81 -11.77
N THR A 391 13.06 10.86 -10.97
CA THR A 391 13.85 12.04 -11.29
C THR A 391 14.95 12.24 -10.25
N LEU A 392 16.09 12.64 -10.72
CA LEU A 392 17.23 13.07 -9.93
C LEU A 392 17.49 14.53 -10.28
N ASN A 393 17.53 15.38 -9.29
CA ASN A 393 17.84 16.79 -9.43
C ASN A 393 19.29 17.04 -9.03
N SER A 394 19.97 17.95 -9.73
CA SER A 394 21.26 18.44 -9.28
C SER A 394 21.09 19.68 -8.41
N ILE A 395 21.88 19.76 -7.36
CA ILE A 395 21.98 20.93 -6.50
C ILE A 395 23.33 21.58 -6.80
N SER A 396 23.28 22.81 -7.29
CA SER A 396 24.47 23.57 -7.64
C SER A 396 24.57 24.85 -6.82
N ARG A 397 25.76 25.39 -6.70
CA ARG A 397 26.05 26.70 -6.11
C ARG A 397 26.87 27.53 -7.04
N ILE A 398 26.77 28.85 -6.95
CA ILE A 398 27.61 29.76 -7.76
C ILE A 398 29.07 29.58 -7.35
N ASN A 399 29.92 29.47 -8.36
CA ASN A 399 31.36 29.37 -8.19
C ASN A 399 31.94 30.73 -7.71
N PRO A 400 32.52 30.79 -6.50
CA PRO A 400 33.12 32.03 -6.01
C PRO A 400 34.26 32.56 -6.91
N ALA A 401 34.86 31.67 -7.70
CA ALA A 401 35.94 32.04 -8.60
C ALA A 401 35.54 33.06 -9.68
N ILE A 402 34.26 33.13 -10.05
CA ILE A 402 33.78 34.13 -11.04
C ILE A 402 33.97 35.58 -10.56
N PHE A 403 33.99 35.80 -9.25
CA PHE A 403 34.21 37.09 -8.62
C PHE A 403 35.67 37.37 -8.28
N ASP A 404 36.55 36.39 -8.45
CA ASP A 404 37.97 36.51 -8.17
C ASP A 404 38.73 37.08 -9.42
N ARG A 405 39.15 38.31 -9.36
CA ARG A 405 39.83 39.02 -10.47
C ARG A 405 41.22 38.45 -10.80
N GLN A 406 41.77 37.59 -9.97
CA GLN A 406 42.99 36.85 -10.31
C GLN A 406 42.72 35.64 -11.21
N LYS A 407 41.50 35.08 -11.13
CA LYS A 407 41.08 33.93 -11.92
C LYS A 407 40.28 34.29 -13.15
N VAL A 408 39.46 35.35 -13.04
CA VAL A 408 38.54 35.83 -14.09
C VAL A 408 38.80 37.32 -14.33
N SER A 409 39.32 37.67 -15.50
CA SER A 409 39.53 39.08 -15.87
C SER A 409 38.18 39.85 -15.92
N GLN A 410 38.21 41.18 -15.80
CA GLN A 410 36.99 41.99 -15.89
C GLN A 410 36.29 41.81 -17.24
N GLU A 411 37.06 41.71 -18.33
CA GLU A 411 36.52 41.48 -19.68
C GLU A 411 35.79 40.12 -19.78
N ALA A 412 36.43 39.07 -19.26
CA ALA A 412 35.84 37.75 -19.23
C ALA A 412 34.59 37.71 -18.34
N TYR A 413 34.60 38.42 -17.20
CA TYR A 413 33.42 38.53 -16.35
C TYR A 413 32.26 39.22 -17.09
N ASP A 414 32.50 40.37 -17.71
CA ASP A 414 31.48 41.12 -18.42
C ASP A 414 30.92 40.34 -19.63
N GLN A 415 31.77 39.54 -20.27
CA GLN A 415 31.37 38.71 -21.41
C GLN A 415 30.57 37.46 -21.04
N PHE A 416 30.97 36.73 -20.00
CA PHE A 416 30.46 35.39 -19.76
C PHE A 416 29.50 35.29 -18.58
N TYR A 417 29.59 36.13 -17.54
CA TYR A 417 28.87 35.94 -16.27
C TYR A 417 27.97 37.12 -15.90
N LYS A 418 28.27 38.31 -16.33
CA LYS A 418 27.57 39.53 -15.89
C LYS A 418 26.06 39.46 -16.15
N ALA A 419 25.64 39.00 -17.33
CA ALA A 419 24.22 38.92 -17.67
C ALA A 419 23.44 38.04 -16.73
N ASP A 420 24.00 36.88 -16.36
CA ASP A 420 23.36 35.94 -15.46
C ASP A 420 23.36 36.43 -14.00
N VAL A 421 24.46 37.04 -13.57
CA VAL A 421 24.56 37.69 -12.24
C VAL A 421 23.56 38.84 -12.12
N ASP A 422 23.48 39.70 -13.13
CA ASP A 422 22.54 40.83 -13.18
C ASP A 422 21.10 40.36 -13.19
N TYR A 423 20.79 39.23 -13.84
CA TYR A 423 19.48 38.59 -13.80
C TYR A 423 19.07 38.21 -12.36
N TYR A 424 19.93 37.53 -11.60
CA TYR A 424 19.64 37.18 -10.21
C TYR A 424 19.48 38.40 -9.30
N ILE A 425 20.28 39.44 -9.52
CA ILE A 425 20.19 40.68 -8.76
C ILE A 425 18.88 41.44 -9.07
N GLN A 426 18.50 41.55 -10.36
CA GLN A 426 17.36 42.34 -10.79
C GLN A 426 16.03 41.63 -10.70
N GLN A 427 15.99 40.32 -11.02
CA GLN A 427 14.74 39.54 -11.04
C GLN A 427 14.45 38.88 -9.69
N GLU A 428 15.47 38.33 -9.04
CA GLU A 428 15.33 37.61 -7.77
C GLU A 428 15.61 38.49 -6.55
N GLY A 429 16.15 39.69 -6.75
CA GLY A 429 16.46 40.64 -5.67
C GLY A 429 17.58 40.17 -4.76
N LEU A 430 18.44 39.24 -5.22
CA LEU A 430 19.50 38.62 -4.42
C LEU A 430 20.75 39.51 -4.42
N SER A 431 21.37 39.68 -3.26
CA SER A 431 22.73 40.23 -3.17
C SER A 431 23.77 39.19 -3.62
N VAL A 432 24.95 39.62 -4.03
CA VAL A 432 26.06 38.72 -4.38
C VAL A 432 26.40 37.77 -3.24
N GLN A 433 26.27 38.21 -1.99
CA GLN A 433 26.54 37.37 -0.81
C GLN A 433 25.48 36.28 -0.62
N GLU A 434 24.22 36.61 -0.87
CA GLU A 434 23.11 35.62 -0.83
C GLU A 434 23.23 34.63 -1.99
N MET A 435 23.63 35.09 -3.18
CA MET A 435 23.90 34.21 -4.33
C MET A 435 25.02 33.21 -4.05
N LEU A 436 26.10 33.61 -3.37
CA LEU A 436 27.20 32.74 -3.01
C LEU A 436 26.87 31.73 -1.90
N GLN A 437 25.85 32.03 -1.08
CA GLN A 437 25.36 31.13 -0.02
C GLN A 437 24.15 30.31 -0.47
N GLY A 438 23.49 30.71 -1.56
CA GLY A 438 22.32 30.04 -2.12
C GLY A 438 22.69 28.76 -2.86
N THR A 439 21.74 27.84 -2.90
CA THR A 439 21.79 26.64 -3.74
C THR A 439 20.75 26.75 -4.84
N PHE A 440 21.11 26.31 -6.04
CA PHE A 440 20.25 26.26 -7.20
C PHE A 440 19.90 24.81 -7.50
N ILE A 441 18.64 24.53 -7.74
CA ILE A 441 18.18 23.18 -8.08
C ILE A 441 17.93 23.14 -9.57
N ASP A 442 18.67 22.29 -10.29
CA ASP A 442 18.37 21.96 -11.69
C ASP A 442 17.47 20.70 -11.68
N GLU A 443 16.20 20.93 -12.01
CA GLU A 443 15.21 19.86 -12.04
C GLU A 443 15.46 18.91 -13.22
N GLU A 444 15.27 17.61 -12.94
CA GLU A 444 15.35 16.56 -13.95
C GLU A 444 16.73 16.37 -14.60
N PHE A 445 17.80 16.48 -13.83
CA PHE A 445 19.16 16.16 -14.29
C PHE A 445 19.25 14.77 -14.89
N LEU A 446 18.67 13.76 -14.21
CA LEU A 446 18.49 12.41 -14.71
C LEU A 446 17.03 11.99 -14.55
N HIS A 447 16.44 11.51 -15.63
CA HIS A 447 15.09 10.96 -15.63
C HIS A 447 15.12 9.47 -15.99
N ILE A 448 14.53 8.62 -15.14
CA ILE A 448 14.28 7.21 -15.44
C ILE A 448 12.83 7.06 -15.83
N ARG A 449 12.57 6.67 -17.08
CA ARG A 449 11.20 6.53 -17.60
C ARG A 449 10.46 5.39 -16.95
N LYS A 450 9.14 5.55 -16.82
CA LYS A 450 8.21 4.49 -16.43
C LYS A 450 8.45 3.25 -17.27
N SER A 451 8.56 2.09 -16.60
CA SER A 451 8.79 0.81 -17.27
C SER A 451 7.89 -0.27 -16.69
N SER A 452 7.56 -1.26 -17.50
CA SER A 452 6.81 -2.43 -17.07
C SER A 452 7.54 -3.70 -17.50
N THR A 453 7.57 -4.70 -16.62
CA THR A 453 8.23 -5.97 -16.90
C THR A 453 7.43 -7.13 -16.33
N PHE A 454 7.56 -8.28 -16.96
CA PHE A 454 7.08 -9.54 -16.41
C PHE A 454 7.92 -9.89 -15.16
N LYS A 455 7.24 -10.48 -14.16
CA LYS A 455 7.82 -10.84 -12.88
C LYS A 455 7.40 -12.25 -12.48
N LEU A 456 8.31 -12.97 -11.85
CA LEU A 456 8.03 -14.20 -11.12
C LEU A 456 8.27 -13.97 -9.64
N GLY A 457 7.43 -14.54 -8.81
CA GLY A 457 7.53 -14.42 -7.35
C GLY A 457 7.37 -15.77 -6.67
N THR A 458 8.07 -15.96 -5.57
CA THR A 458 7.88 -17.06 -4.65
C THR A 458 7.89 -16.55 -3.22
N GLY A 459 7.40 -17.34 -2.28
CA GLY A 459 7.44 -16.93 -0.88
C GLY A 459 7.04 -18.03 0.06
N LEU A 460 7.42 -17.81 1.32
CA LEU A 460 7.08 -18.64 2.45
C LEU A 460 6.32 -17.83 3.48
N SER A 461 5.43 -18.45 4.22
CA SER A 461 4.73 -17.80 5.33
C SER A 461 4.47 -18.78 6.46
N LEU A 462 4.47 -18.24 7.68
CA LEU A 462 4.03 -18.93 8.88
C LEU A 462 2.80 -18.19 9.42
N ALA A 463 1.67 -18.87 9.47
CA ALA A 463 0.42 -18.32 9.97
C ALA A 463 0.03 -18.94 11.30
N TYR A 464 -0.36 -18.08 12.23
CA TYR A 464 -0.94 -18.46 13.52
C TYR A 464 -2.41 -18.09 13.56
N ARG A 465 -3.30 -19.08 13.55
CA ARG A 465 -4.75 -18.89 13.71
C ARG A 465 -5.06 -18.60 15.17
N TYR A 466 -5.34 -17.36 15.50
CA TYR A 466 -5.77 -17.00 16.87
C TYR A 466 -7.29 -17.04 17.04
N LYS A 467 -8.05 -16.95 15.91
CA LYS A 467 -9.50 -17.18 15.80
C LYS A 467 -9.82 -17.98 14.54
N GLU A 468 -11.05 -18.49 14.41
CA GLU A 468 -11.51 -19.25 13.24
C GLU A 468 -11.35 -18.44 11.95
N ASN A 469 -11.71 -17.16 12.01
CA ASN A 469 -11.70 -16.24 10.88
C ASN A 469 -10.50 -15.27 10.87
N ALA A 470 -9.47 -15.49 11.69
CA ALA A 470 -8.37 -14.55 11.79
C ALA A 470 -7.03 -15.23 12.11
N ALA A 471 -6.01 -14.83 11.37
CA ALA A 471 -4.64 -15.28 11.57
C ALA A 471 -3.63 -14.13 11.49
N LEU A 472 -2.57 -14.24 12.26
CA LEU A 472 -1.35 -13.46 12.12
C LEU A 472 -0.39 -14.26 11.25
N ARG A 473 0.24 -13.63 10.25
CA ARG A 473 1.19 -14.26 9.34
C ARG A 473 2.50 -13.50 9.36
N LEU A 474 3.60 -14.22 9.45
CA LEU A 474 4.93 -13.76 9.08
C LEU A 474 5.22 -14.27 7.69
N TYR A 475 5.79 -13.46 6.83
CA TYR A 475 6.07 -13.86 5.45
C TYR A 475 7.44 -13.37 4.98
N CYS A 476 7.94 -14.10 4.01
CA CYS A 476 9.19 -13.86 3.34
C CYS A 476 8.98 -14.18 1.86
N ASP A 477 9.12 -13.16 1.01
CA ASP A 477 8.89 -13.26 -0.43
C ASP A 477 10.17 -12.96 -1.18
N TYR A 478 10.37 -13.63 -2.30
CA TYR A 478 11.42 -13.31 -3.26
C TYR A 478 10.82 -13.12 -4.65
N ASP A 479 11.09 -11.96 -5.25
CA ASP A 479 10.56 -11.57 -6.55
C ASP A 479 11.70 -11.39 -7.56
N PHE A 480 11.57 -12.06 -8.70
CA PHE A 480 12.47 -11.96 -9.84
C PHE A 480 11.89 -10.98 -10.86
N ALA A 481 12.58 -9.88 -11.12
CA ALA A 481 12.22 -8.92 -12.14
C ALA A 481 13.47 -8.34 -12.79
N SER A 482 13.42 -8.11 -14.10
CA SER A 482 14.52 -7.48 -14.86
C SER A 482 13.92 -6.49 -15.85
N PRO A 483 13.46 -5.32 -15.39
CA PRO A 483 12.95 -4.28 -16.26
C PRO A 483 14.03 -3.74 -17.19
N ARG A 484 13.61 -3.28 -18.37
CA ARG A 484 14.43 -2.41 -19.21
C ARG A 484 14.19 -0.98 -18.71
N LEU A 485 15.18 -0.41 -18.04
CA LEU A 485 15.15 0.98 -17.60
C LEU A 485 15.72 1.87 -18.71
N THR A 486 15.04 2.97 -18.99
CA THR A 486 15.51 4.00 -19.92
C THR A 486 15.87 5.22 -19.09
N TYR A 487 17.11 5.61 -19.19
CA TYR A 487 17.71 6.75 -18.53
C TYR A 487 17.79 7.89 -19.56
N ASP A 488 17.22 9.03 -19.23
CA ASP A 488 17.34 10.26 -19.98
C ASP A 488 18.20 11.22 -19.18
N LEU A 489 19.39 11.51 -19.69
CA LEU A 489 20.29 12.49 -19.13
C LEU A 489 20.07 13.80 -19.90
N LYS A 490 19.72 14.88 -19.22
CA LYS A 490 19.63 16.21 -19.80
C LYS A 490 20.99 16.87 -19.72
N ASN A 491 21.50 17.33 -20.85
CA ASN A 491 22.65 18.23 -20.86
C ASN A 491 22.24 19.53 -20.16
N SER A 492 23.14 20.07 -19.36
CA SER A 492 23.01 21.40 -18.76
C SER A 492 22.94 22.54 -19.80
N TRP A 493 23.40 22.29 -21.03
CA TRP A 493 23.38 23.24 -22.11
C TRP A 493 22.03 23.27 -22.83
N ALA A 494 21.43 24.44 -22.85
CA ALA A 494 20.34 24.74 -23.76
C ALA A 494 20.94 25.26 -25.10
N ASP A 495 20.31 24.87 -26.21
CA ASP A 495 20.59 25.49 -27.51
C ASP A 495 20.11 26.98 -27.52
N GLU A 496 20.37 27.69 -28.62
CA GLU A 496 19.94 29.09 -28.78
C GLU A 496 18.41 29.31 -28.68
N GLU A 497 17.64 28.20 -28.84
CA GLU A 497 16.19 28.17 -28.71
C GLU A 497 15.71 27.78 -27.29
N GLY A 498 16.64 27.52 -26.35
CA GLY A 498 16.34 27.13 -24.98
C GLY A 498 16.06 25.62 -24.79
N ASN A 499 16.25 24.79 -25.82
CA ASN A 499 16.03 23.34 -25.72
C ASN A 499 17.29 22.64 -25.21
N ARG A 500 17.15 21.81 -24.19
CA ARG A 500 18.25 20.99 -23.67
C ARG A 500 18.36 19.68 -24.46
N LYS A 501 19.55 19.32 -24.91
CA LYS A 501 19.80 18.05 -25.59
C LYS A 501 19.68 16.91 -24.58
N VAL A 502 18.78 15.95 -24.85
CA VAL A 502 18.55 14.78 -24.01
C VAL A 502 19.24 13.57 -24.62
N ARG A 503 20.07 12.91 -23.84
CA ARG A 503 20.67 11.62 -24.21
C ARG A 503 19.93 10.48 -23.54
N SER A 504 19.42 9.55 -24.34
CA SER A 504 18.66 8.41 -23.83
C SER A 504 19.48 7.13 -23.94
N TYR A 505 19.53 6.40 -22.84
CA TYR A 505 20.19 5.11 -22.75
C TYR A 505 19.25 4.07 -22.12
N SER A 506 19.17 2.88 -22.70
CA SER A 506 18.29 1.81 -22.21
C SER A 506 19.07 0.56 -21.86
N LYS A 507 18.92 0.07 -20.64
CA LYS A 507 19.56 -1.17 -20.17
C LYS A 507 18.60 -2.03 -19.38
N ARG A 508 18.76 -3.35 -19.52
CA ARG A 508 18.06 -4.32 -18.67
C ARG A 508 18.76 -4.39 -17.32
N THR A 509 18.04 -4.01 -16.26
CA THR A 509 18.57 -3.93 -14.90
C THR A 509 17.90 -4.97 -14.01
N PRO A 510 18.63 -5.91 -13.41
CA PRO A 510 18.06 -6.83 -12.44
C PRO A 510 17.53 -6.07 -11.22
N MET A 511 16.25 -6.24 -10.90
CA MET A 511 15.59 -5.63 -9.74
C MET A 511 14.88 -6.73 -8.92
N HIS A 512 15.69 -7.68 -8.42
CA HIS A 512 15.19 -8.75 -7.57
C HIS A 512 14.98 -8.20 -6.16
N ASN A 513 13.87 -8.54 -5.53
CA ASN A 513 13.55 -8.04 -4.20
C ASN A 513 13.30 -9.19 -3.25
N PHE A 514 13.96 -9.15 -2.11
CA PHE A 514 13.66 -9.97 -0.95
C PHE A 514 12.82 -9.15 0.02
N THR A 515 11.59 -9.60 0.31
CA THR A 515 10.64 -8.89 1.19
C THR A 515 10.32 -9.74 2.39
N PHE A 516 10.40 -9.18 3.57
CA PHE A 516 9.95 -9.82 4.79
C PHE A 516 9.01 -8.89 5.56
N GLY A 517 8.03 -9.47 6.24
CA GLY A 517 7.05 -8.68 6.95
C GLY A 517 6.05 -9.50 7.71
N ALA A 518 5.06 -8.80 8.22
CA ALA A 518 3.93 -9.36 8.93
C ALA A 518 2.63 -9.00 8.23
N SER A 519 1.63 -9.84 8.39
CA SER A 519 0.30 -9.62 7.86
C SER A 519 -0.79 -10.12 8.78
N ILE A 520 -1.96 -9.55 8.59
CA ILE A 520 -3.18 -10.01 9.21
C ILE A 520 -4.05 -10.56 8.11
N ALA A 521 -4.52 -11.78 8.32
CA ALA A 521 -5.37 -12.47 7.39
C ALA A 521 -6.75 -12.71 7.99
N PHE A 522 -7.77 -12.36 7.21
CA PHE A 522 -9.12 -12.86 7.36
C PHE A 522 -9.16 -14.26 6.75
N MET A 523 -9.57 -15.24 7.54
CA MET A 523 -9.73 -16.63 7.12
C MET A 523 -11.20 -16.91 6.85
N PHE A 524 -11.49 -17.70 5.82
CA PHE A 524 -12.85 -18.03 5.40
C PHE A 524 -13.06 -19.53 5.35
#